data_1370bb482effe5ec763ae8ab1a9e7f03
#
_entry.id   1370bb482effe5ec763ae8ab1a9e7f03
#
_cell.length_a   1.000
_cell.length_b   1.000
_cell.length_c   1.000
_cell.angle_alpha   90.00
_cell.angle_beta   90.00
_cell.angle_gamma   90.00
#
_symmetry.space_group_name_H-M   'P 1'
#
loop_
_entity.id
_entity.type
_entity.pdbx_description
1 polymer ?
#
loop_
_entity_poly.entity_id
_entity_poly.type
_entity_poly.pdbx_seq_one_letter_code
_entity_poly.pdbx_strand_id
1 'polypeptide(L)'
;MHLLSFVLDIDMAKVGYIFKANSYDEYDADKEWMCQYGCVQVIEESVQHETLRPRWKQLMTNLERGDELVVSKFSNAVRGLRELAALIELCRIKVVRIISIHDKIDSRGELFPDTTAAEVLTMFGSLPEEVAVLRKSSDRVFICRLTWAR
;
A
#
# COMPACT_ATOMS: atom_id res chain seq x y z
N MET A 1 15.62 -30.95 8.94
CA MET A 1 14.40 -30.85 8.14
C MET A 1 13.34 -30.00 8.82
N HIS A 2 12.93 -30.36 10.02
CA HIS A 2 11.92 -29.61 10.75
C HIS A 2 12.34 -28.17 11.10
N LEU A 3 13.60 -27.99 11.46
CA LEU A 3 14.11 -26.66 11.77
C LEU A 3 14.09 -25.75 10.55
N LEU A 4 14.46 -26.28 9.40
CA LEU A 4 14.47 -25.49 8.16
C LEU A 4 13.05 -25.10 7.77
N SER A 5 12.11 -26.03 7.85
CA SER A 5 10.71 -25.76 7.56
C SER A 5 10.11 -24.74 8.53
N PHE A 6 10.44 -24.85 9.81
CA PHE A 6 10.00 -23.92 10.83
C PHE A 6 10.54 -22.51 10.59
N VAL A 7 11.82 -22.39 10.23
CA VAL A 7 12.42 -21.10 9.92
C VAL A 7 11.76 -20.45 8.70
N LEU A 8 11.46 -21.23 7.68
CA LEU A 8 10.76 -20.73 6.50
C LEU A 8 9.37 -20.22 6.84
N ASP A 9 8.65 -20.92 7.72
CA ASP A 9 7.33 -20.48 8.15
C ASP A 9 7.38 -19.16 8.93
N ILE A 10 8.41 -18.97 9.74
CA ILE A 10 8.61 -17.71 10.46
C ILE A 10 8.95 -16.57 9.51
N ASP A 11 9.71 -16.85 8.45
CA ASP A 11 10.15 -15.85 7.50
C ASP A 11 9.06 -15.45 6.50
N MET A 12 7.90 -16.12 6.52
CA MET A 12 6.81 -15.86 5.56
C MET A 12 5.58 -15.35 6.30
N ALA A 13 5.63 -14.11 6.75
CA ALA A 13 4.51 -13.50 7.46
C ALA A 13 3.56 -12.81 6.49
N LYS A 14 2.26 -12.91 6.77
CA LYS A 14 1.23 -12.15 6.09
C LYS A 14 0.83 -11.00 7.01
N VAL A 15 0.97 -9.77 6.53
CA VAL A 15 0.72 -8.56 7.32
C VAL A 15 -0.25 -7.67 6.57
N GLY A 16 -1.28 -7.19 7.26
CA GLY A 16 -2.21 -6.21 6.73
C GLY A 16 -1.89 -4.81 7.20
N TYR A 17 -2.27 -3.82 6.40
CA TYR A 17 -2.18 -2.41 6.78
C TYR A 17 -3.44 -1.68 6.38
N ILE A 18 -4.01 -0.91 7.30
CA ILE A 18 -5.17 -0.06 7.05
C ILE A 18 -4.93 1.30 7.66
N PHE A 19 -5.06 2.35 6.84
CA PHE A 19 -5.11 3.71 7.36
C PHE A 19 -6.55 4.02 7.72
N LYS A 20 -6.80 4.28 8.98
CA LYS A 20 -8.14 4.47 9.51
C LYS A 20 -8.55 5.94 9.42
N ALA A 21 -8.93 6.37 8.22
CA ALA A 21 -9.44 7.72 7.99
C ALA A 21 -10.88 7.84 8.50
N ASN A 22 -11.28 9.08 8.86
CA ASN A 22 -12.62 9.31 9.39
C ASN A 22 -13.75 8.91 8.44
N SER A 23 -13.51 9.04 7.14
CA SER A 23 -14.49 8.71 6.10
C SER A 23 -14.41 7.28 5.60
N TYR A 24 -13.52 6.48 6.17
CA TYR A 24 -13.33 5.10 5.70
C TYR A 24 -14.24 4.16 6.48
N ASP A 25 -15.29 3.69 5.83
CA ASP A 25 -16.34 2.89 6.45
C ASP A 25 -16.24 1.37 6.16
N GLU A 26 -15.25 0.95 5.39
CA GLU A 26 -15.03 -0.47 5.08
C GLU A 26 -14.00 -1.13 5.99
N TYR A 27 -13.59 -0.45 7.04
CA TYR A 27 -12.51 -0.87 7.91
C TYR A 27 -12.74 -2.28 8.52
N ASP A 28 -13.92 -2.51 9.08
CA ASP A 28 -14.20 -3.79 9.74
C ASP A 28 -14.22 -4.95 8.76
N ALA A 29 -14.80 -4.74 7.59
CA ALA A 29 -14.85 -5.75 6.55
C ALA A 29 -13.45 -6.08 6.02
N ASP A 30 -12.62 -5.08 5.84
CA ASP A 30 -11.25 -5.28 5.36
C ASP A 30 -10.41 -6.01 6.39
N LYS A 31 -10.55 -5.65 7.66
CA LYS A 31 -9.83 -6.31 8.73
C LYS A 31 -10.21 -7.78 8.81
N GLU A 32 -11.49 -8.07 8.66
CA GLU A 32 -11.96 -9.45 8.65
C GLU A 32 -11.41 -10.22 7.45
N TRP A 33 -11.42 -9.60 6.27
CA TRP A 33 -10.85 -10.21 5.08
C TRP A 33 -9.36 -10.57 5.31
N MET A 34 -8.62 -9.64 5.89
CA MET A 34 -7.19 -9.86 6.18
C MET A 34 -7.00 -11.00 7.18
N CYS A 35 -7.83 -11.05 8.21
CA CYS A 35 -7.76 -12.13 9.20
C CYS A 35 -8.06 -13.48 8.57
N GLN A 36 -9.07 -13.56 7.72
CA GLN A 36 -9.42 -14.78 7.02
C GLN A 36 -8.36 -15.22 6.03
N TYR A 37 -7.69 -14.26 5.41
CA TYR A 37 -6.59 -14.55 4.50
C TYR A 37 -5.38 -15.14 5.25
N GLY A 38 -5.30 -14.94 6.54
CA GLY A 38 -4.23 -15.46 7.36
C GLY A 38 -3.21 -14.44 7.81
N CYS A 39 -3.54 -13.14 7.77
CA CYS A 39 -2.65 -12.12 8.28
C CYS A 39 -2.41 -12.34 9.77
N VAL A 40 -1.14 -12.46 10.16
CA VAL A 40 -0.77 -12.63 11.56
C VAL A 40 -0.89 -11.33 12.33
N GLN A 41 -0.90 -10.21 11.63
CA GLN A 41 -1.00 -8.88 12.21
C GLN A 41 -1.69 -7.96 11.20
N VAL A 42 -2.60 -7.12 11.69
CA VAL A 42 -3.18 -6.03 10.92
C VAL A 42 -2.76 -4.73 11.58
N ILE A 43 -1.94 -3.96 10.90
CA ILE A 43 -1.44 -2.69 11.40
C ILE A 43 -2.44 -1.60 11.05
N GLU A 44 -2.88 -0.89 12.07
CA GLU A 44 -3.86 0.19 11.93
C GLU A 44 -3.18 1.52 12.23
N GLU A 45 -3.37 2.48 11.36
CA GLU A 45 -2.83 3.81 11.56
C GLU A 45 -3.96 4.82 11.61
N SER A 46 -3.95 5.70 12.62
CA SER A 46 -5.02 6.66 12.82
C SER A 46 -4.80 7.94 12.01
N VAL A 47 -5.88 8.69 11.81
CA VAL A 47 -5.85 9.97 11.11
C VAL A 47 -4.91 10.99 11.77
N GLN A 48 -4.66 10.86 13.06
CA GLN A 48 -3.73 11.72 13.78
C GLN A 48 -2.29 11.59 13.24
N HIS A 49 -1.97 10.49 12.61
CA HIS A 49 -0.65 10.22 12.07
C HIS A 49 -0.61 10.30 10.55
N GLU A 50 -1.57 11.01 9.95
CA GLU A 50 -1.69 11.07 8.49
C GLU A 50 -0.44 11.58 7.80
N THR A 51 0.21 12.59 8.35
CA THR A 51 1.40 13.18 7.74
C THR A 51 2.64 12.30 7.90
N LEU A 52 2.87 11.80 9.08
CA LEU A 52 4.10 11.06 9.39
C LEU A 52 3.97 9.57 9.13
N ARG A 53 2.82 9.00 9.36
CA ARG A 53 2.51 7.58 9.23
C ARG A 53 3.66 6.68 9.73
N PRO A 54 3.98 6.78 11.05
CA PRO A 54 5.13 6.05 11.60
C PRO A 54 5.00 4.54 11.49
N ARG A 55 3.77 4.01 11.60
CA ARG A 55 3.54 2.57 11.50
C ARG A 55 3.76 2.05 10.09
N TRP A 56 3.34 2.83 9.09
CA TRP A 56 3.63 2.51 7.70
C TRP A 56 5.12 2.45 7.44
N LYS A 57 5.84 3.46 7.91
CA LYS A 57 7.29 3.53 7.73
C LYS A 57 8.00 2.37 8.41
N GLN A 58 7.57 2.03 9.62
CA GLN A 58 8.12 0.89 10.34
C GLN A 58 7.85 -0.41 9.62
N LEU A 59 6.62 -0.56 9.08
CA LEU A 59 6.27 -1.74 8.29
C LEU A 59 7.17 -1.87 7.08
N MET A 60 7.38 -0.78 6.34
CA MET A 60 8.26 -0.81 5.17
C MET A 60 9.68 -1.24 5.52
N THR A 61 10.16 -0.84 6.69
CA THR A 61 11.49 -1.25 7.15
C THR A 61 11.54 -2.71 7.57
N ASN A 62 10.44 -3.22 8.13
CA ASN A 62 10.41 -4.57 8.71
C ASN A 62 10.03 -5.67 7.73
N LEU A 63 9.54 -5.33 6.55
CA LEU A 63 9.21 -6.34 5.55
C LEU A 63 10.45 -7.13 5.14
N GLU A 64 10.30 -8.44 5.07
CA GLU A 64 11.38 -9.35 4.73
C GLU A 64 11.01 -10.21 3.54
N ARG A 65 12.02 -10.86 2.97
CA ARG A 65 11.82 -11.74 1.81
C ARG A 65 10.78 -12.81 2.10
N GLY A 66 9.82 -12.94 1.21
CA GLY A 66 8.76 -13.94 1.32
C GLY A 66 7.53 -13.47 2.07
N ASP A 67 7.57 -12.30 2.69
CA ASP A 67 6.40 -11.74 3.35
C ASP A 67 5.32 -11.37 2.34
N GLU A 68 4.09 -11.27 2.83
CA GLU A 68 2.95 -10.82 2.03
C GLU A 68 2.33 -9.60 2.71
N LEU A 69 2.20 -8.54 1.94
CA LEU A 69 1.58 -7.30 2.40
C LEU A 69 0.19 -7.18 1.80
N VAL A 70 -0.82 -7.03 2.65
CA VAL A 70 -2.20 -6.84 2.24
C VAL A 70 -2.65 -5.43 2.60
N VAL A 71 -3.11 -4.68 1.63
CA VAL A 71 -3.70 -3.35 1.85
C VAL A 71 -5.15 -3.35 1.41
N SER A 72 -5.95 -2.47 1.99
CA SER A 72 -7.36 -2.37 1.61
C SER A 72 -7.51 -1.88 0.18
N LYS A 73 -6.83 -0.80 -0.15
CA LYS A 73 -6.67 -0.27 -1.50
C LYS A 73 -5.45 0.66 -1.51
N PHE A 74 -4.86 0.84 -2.68
CA PHE A 74 -3.66 1.67 -2.77
C PHE A 74 -3.93 3.12 -2.41
N SER A 75 -5.11 3.64 -2.72
CA SER A 75 -5.47 5.02 -2.33
C SER A 75 -5.54 5.21 -0.81
N ASN A 76 -5.74 4.14 -0.06
CA ASN A 76 -5.69 4.18 1.41
C ASN A 76 -4.25 4.11 1.92
N ALA A 77 -3.43 3.28 1.29
CA ALA A 77 -2.09 2.98 1.81
C ALA A 77 -1.02 3.98 1.38
N VAL A 78 -1.11 4.52 0.17
CA VAL A 78 -0.07 5.40 -0.37
C VAL A 78 -0.62 6.77 -0.76
N ARG A 79 0.28 7.74 -0.86
CA ARG A 79 -0.05 9.12 -1.22
C ARG A 79 0.63 9.47 -2.55
N GLY A 80 -0.05 9.17 -3.65
CA GLY A 80 0.41 9.51 -4.98
C GLY A 80 1.26 8.43 -5.65
N LEU A 81 1.55 8.67 -6.92
CA LEU A 81 2.26 7.71 -7.75
C LEU A 81 3.71 7.48 -7.32
N ARG A 82 4.35 8.49 -6.79
CA ARG A 82 5.74 8.36 -6.33
C ARG A 82 5.85 7.36 -5.19
N GLU A 83 4.96 7.48 -4.22
CA GLU A 83 4.95 6.56 -3.07
C GLU A 83 4.55 5.15 -3.51
N LEU A 84 3.61 5.04 -4.43
CA LEU A 84 3.24 3.74 -4.99
C LEU A 84 4.42 3.09 -5.71
N ALA A 85 5.14 3.85 -6.52
CA ALA A 85 6.31 3.35 -7.22
C ALA A 85 7.38 2.88 -6.25
N ALA A 86 7.61 3.64 -5.17
CA ALA A 86 8.56 3.26 -4.14
C ALA A 86 8.15 1.96 -3.44
N LEU A 87 6.86 1.80 -3.16
CA LEU A 87 6.34 0.58 -2.56
C LEU A 87 6.53 -0.62 -3.48
N ILE A 88 6.18 -0.48 -4.74
CA ILE A 88 6.33 -1.56 -5.72
C ILE A 88 7.80 -1.96 -5.85
N GLU A 89 8.70 -0.99 -5.92
CA GLU A 89 10.13 -1.26 -6.03
C GLU A 89 10.67 -1.96 -4.77
N LEU A 90 10.25 -1.53 -3.60
CA LEU A 90 10.62 -2.17 -2.35
C LEU A 90 10.18 -3.64 -2.33
N CYS A 91 8.94 -3.88 -2.72
CA CYS A 91 8.39 -5.23 -2.74
C CYS A 91 9.06 -6.10 -3.78
N ARG A 92 9.45 -5.51 -4.91
CA ARG A 92 10.19 -6.24 -5.95
C ARG A 92 11.57 -6.66 -5.44
N ILE A 93 12.29 -5.74 -4.82
CA ILE A 93 13.65 -6.00 -4.32
C ILE A 93 13.62 -7.03 -3.18
N LYS A 94 12.70 -6.86 -2.25
CA LYS A 94 12.58 -7.76 -1.09
C LYS A 94 11.82 -9.06 -1.40
N VAL A 95 11.26 -9.19 -2.58
CA VAL A 95 10.42 -10.33 -2.98
C VAL A 95 9.23 -10.48 -2.02
N VAL A 96 8.48 -9.40 -1.87
CA VAL A 96 7.28 -9.35 -1.05
C VAL A 96 6.06 -9.35 -1.96
N ARG A 97 5.11 -10.23 -1.70
CA ARG A 97 3.84 -10.25 -2.41
C ARG A 97 2.98 -9.08 -1.93
N ILE A 98 2.38 -8.37 -2.87
CA ILE A 98 1.48 -7.26 -2.58
C ILE A 98 0.06 -7.62 -3.02
N ILE A 99 -0.91 -7.40 -2.13
CA ILE A 99 -2.32 -7.64 -2.40
C ILE A 99 -3.09 -6.39 -2.03
N SER A 100 -3.92 -5.91 -2.95
CA SER A 100 -4.84 -4.80 -2.71
C SER A 100 -6.26 -5.31 -2.89
N ILE A 101 -7.05 -5.32 -1.83
CA ILE A 101 -8.36 -5.96 -1.79
C ILE A 101 -9.32 -5.31 -2.77
N HIS A 102 -9.55 -4.01 -2.63
CA HIS A 102 -10.57 -3.32 -3.43
C HIS A 102 -10.13 -2.98 -4.83
N ASP A 103 -8.83 -2.85 -5.06
CA ASP A 103 -8.30 -2.67 -6.41
C ASP A 103 -8.22 -3.98 -7.17
N LYS A 104 -8.40 -5.10 -6.47
CA LYS A 104 -8.31 -6.45 -7.04
C LYS A 104 -6.97 -6.68 -7.72
N ILE A 105 -5.91 -6.34 -7.01
CA ILE A 105 -4.54 -6.51 -7.49
C ILE A 105 -3.81 -7.47 -6.56
N ASP A 106 -3.15 -8.44 -7.17
CA ASP A 106 -2.29 -9.39 -6.50
C ASP A 106 -1.03 -9.53 -7.34
N SER A 107 0.11 -9.21 -6.78
CA SER A 107 1.36 -9.23 -7.54
C SER A 107 1.73 -10.62 -8.07
N ARG A 108 1.17 -11.68 -7.51
CA ARG A 108 1.33 -13.04 -8.06
C ARG A 108 0.27 -13.39 -9.09
N GLY A 109 -0.79 -12.58 -9.22
CA GLY A 109 -1.85 -12.85 -10.17
C GLY A 109 -2.74 -14.04 -9.82
N GLU A 110 -2.74 -14.49 -8.59
CA GLU A 110 -3.49 -15.69 -8.18
C GLU A 110 -4.90 -15.39 -7.69
N LEU A 111 -5.05 -14.36 -6.84
CA LEU A 111 -6.34 -14.06 -6.21
C LEU A 111 -7.32 -13.37 -7.14
N PHE A 112 -6.82 -12.56 -8.03
CA PHE A 112 -7.66 -11.74 -8.91
C PHE A 112 -7.21 -11.87 -10.37
N PRO A 113 -7.39 -13.05 -10.97
CA PRO A 113 -6.87 -13.28 -12.33
C PRO A 113 -7.59 -12.50 -13.42
N ASP A 114 -8.80 -12.00 -13.13
CA ASP A 114 -9.62 -11.31 -14.13
C ASP A 114 -9.43 -9.80 -14.12
N THR A 115 -8.54 -9.28 -13.29
CA THR A 115 -8.29 -7.84 -13.23
C THR A 115 -7.68 -7.35 -14.53
N THR A 116 -8.31 -6.32 -15.13
CA THR A 116 -7.91 -5.79 -16.43
C THR A 116 -6.94 -4.62 -16.29
N ALA A 117 -6.24 -4.31 -17.37
CA ALA A 117 -5.37 -3.13 -17.41
C ALA A 117 -6.17 -1.85 -17.19
N ALA A 118 -7.42 -1.79 -17.67
CA ALA A 118 -8.27 -0.62 -17.45
C ALA A 118 -8.56 -0.40 -15.97
N GLU A 119 -8.79 -1.46 -15.21
CA GLU A 119 -9.00 -1.36 -13.77
C GLU A 119 -7.74 -0.87 -13.05
N VAL A 120 -6.58 -1.33 -13.47
CA VAL A 120 -5.31 -0.88 -12.90
C VAL A 120 -5.09 0.61 -13.19
N LEU A 121 -5.35 1.05 -14.40
CA LEU A 121 -5.23 2.46 -14.77
C LEU A 121 -6.21 3.33 -13.99
N THR A 122 -7.43 2.83 -13.78
CA THR A 122 -8.43 3.53 -12.97
C THR A 122 -7.94 3.68 -11.53
N MET A 123 -7.31 2.66 -10.99
CA MET A 123 -6.73 2.73 -9.65
C MET A 123 -5.68 3.84 -9.56
N PHE A 124 -4.82 3.98 -10.55
CA PHE A 124 -3.83 5.06 -10.56
C PHE A 124 -4.50 6.44 -10.47
N GLY A 125 -5.62 6.63 -11.16
CA GLY A 125 -6.36 7.88 -11.13
C GLY A 125 -7.05 8.15 -9.80
N SER A 126 -7.24 7.12 -8.97
CA SER A 126 -7.90 7.27 -7.67
C SER A 126 -6.94 7.58 -6.52
N LEU A 127 -5.64 7.58 -6.77
CA LEU A 127 -4.66 7.83 -5.72
C LEU A 127 -4.79 9.25 -5.20
N PRO A 128 -4.67 9.45 -3.88
CA PRO A 128 -4.70 10.79 -3.32
C PRO A 128 -3.49 11.60 -3.76
N GLU A 129 -3.65 12.91 -3.79
CA GLU A 129 -2.54 13.78 -4.12
C GLU A 129 -1.44 13.69 -3.08
N GLU A 130 -0.24 13.95 -3.52
CA GLU A 130 0.90 14.04 -2.62
C GLU A 130 0.68 15.17 -1.63
N VAL A 131 1.37 15.08 -0.52
CA VAL A 131 1.12 15.91 0.64
C VAL A 131 1.07 17.42 0.38
N ALA A 132 0.31 18.11 1.23
CA ALA A 132 0.10 19.55 1.14
C ALA A 132 1.39 20.37 1.08
N VAL A 133 2.45 19.89 1.70
CA VAL A 133 3.76 20.55 1.66
C VAL A 133 4.30 20.64 0.24
N LEU A 134 4.18 19.55 -0.52
CA LEU A 134 4.60 19.53 -1.91
C LEU A 134 3.72 20.43 -2.76
N ARG A 135 2.43 20.47 -2.44
CA ARG A 135 1.50 21.34 -3.15
C ARG A 135 1.88 22.81 -2.96
N LYS A 136 2.17 23.23 -1.74
CA LYS A 136 2.59 24.61 -1.48
C LYS A 136 3.89 24.97 -2.18
N SER A 137 4.83 24.06 -2.17
CA SER A 137 6.08 24.26 -2.89
C SER A 137 5.84 24.32 -4.40
N SER A 138 4.89 23.55 -4.88
CA SER A 138 4.55 23.47 -6.29
C SER A 138 3.83 24.69 -6.80
N ASP A 139 3.15 25.44 -5.97
CA ASP A 139 2.39 26.61 -6.42
C ASP A 139 3.29 27.62 -7.15
N ARG A 140 4.46 27.90 -6.61
CA ARG A 140 5.40 28.82 -7.26
C ARG A 140 5.93 28.26 -8.56
N VAL A 141 6.31 27.01 -8.54
CA VAL A 141 6.82 26.33 -9.74
C VAL A 141 5.73 26.18 -10.76
N PHE A 142 4.51 25.93 -10.33
CA PHE A 142 3.35 25.78 -11.18
C PHE A 142 3.07 27.06 -11.95
N ILE A 143 3.12 28.20 -11.30
CA ILE A 143 2.93 29.49 -11.95
C ILE A 143 3.99 29.71 -13.03
N CYS A 144 5.24 29.41 -12.73
CA CYS A 144 6.32 29.52 -13.70
C CYS A 144 6.11 28.59 -14.91
N ARG A 145 5.65 27.38 -14.66
CA ARG A 145 5.37 26.41 -15.73
C ARG A 145 4.24 26.89 -16.62
N LEU A 146 3.18 27.40 -16.04
CA LEU A 146 2.08 27.93 -16.83
C LEU A 146 2.54 29.07 -17.73
N THR A 147 3.46 29.88 -17.25
CA THR A 147 3.98 31.01 -18.00
C THR A 147 4.78 30.56 -19.23
N TRP A 148 5.65 29.57 -19.08
CA TRP A 148 6.42 29.14 -20.23
C TRP A 148 5.74 28.11 -21.11
N ALA A 149 4.78 27.42 -20.61
CA ALA A 149 4.01 26.43 -21.39
C ALA A 149 3.12 27.10 -22.43
N ARG A 150 2.93 28.41 -22.32
CA ARG A 150 2.16 29.16 -23.27
C ARG A 150 3.03 29.74 -24.35
#